data_379ebd74d4225e28e0b4e02c315c9fd4
#
_entry.id   379ebd74d4225e28e0b4e02c315c9fd4
#
_cell.length_a   1.000
_cell.length_b   1.000
_cell.length_c   1.000
_cell.angle_alpha   90.00
_cell.angle_beta   90.00
_cell.angle_gamma   90.00
#
_symmetry.space_group_name_H-M   'P 1'
#
loop_
_entity.id
_entity.type
_entity.pdbx_description
1 polymer ?
#
loop_
_entity_poly.entity_id
_entity_poly.type
_entity_poly.pdbx_seq_one_letter_code
_entity_poly.pdbx_strand_id
1 'polypeptide(L)'
;MLICALAALAALVLLVGPGFAKPVALTIVHFNDLDRMEEKDGQGGIARLAAVVRAERARRPHVLVTFAGDAISPSLMSGIDKGAHMIDLLNRIGLTAMAIGNHEYDFGPEVAKQRFAEATFPILGANNIDADGKIVKGARASLMVDAGGYKVGIFGLTTQGTAVKSSPGSVTFAPVVEVARAQAKALRSAGAHLVVALAHTDVAEDDALLRQGAVDVLLSGDDHRLRLDYDGDVMFAESGQQADWVTVIDLTLDEVESRGKKKFVWSPAFRAVHTGRVDPDPVLAKAVQAYRDRLSRELDVEIGSTGTELDSRRAMVRTRETAIGNLVADAMRLAVGADVALTNGGGIRAGKMYPPGSRLTRRDILSELPFGNKTVLLELTGRELRAALENGFSGIEKRSGRFPQVSGIEVDYDPRRPAGARVVAVRHKGAPLDPDHVYTLATNDFLARGGDGYEVFAGKTLLIEARAGTLMATQVIDYITAREAIAPRVEGRLRVLE
;
A
#
# COMPACT_ATOMS: atom_id res chain seq x y z
N MET A 1 -47.30 34.15 79.15
CA MET A 1 -47.44 34.72 77.78
C MET A 1 -46.43 34.04 76.91
N LEU A 2 -46.91 33.01 76.13
CA LEU A 2 -46.05 32.25 75.20
C LEU A 2 -46.19 32.89 73.83
N ILE A 3 -45.09 33.22 73.16
CA ILE A 3 -45.03 33.65 71.80
C ILE A 3 -44.54 32.46 70.97
N CYS A 4 -45.44 31.88 70.14
CA CYS A 4 -45.12 30.85 69.17
C CYS A 4 -44.44 31.48 67.96
N ALA A 5 -43.22 31.10 67.67
CA ALA A 5 -42.53 31.42 66.40
C ALA A 5 -42.76 30.26 65.39
N LEU A 6 -43.52 30.53 64.33
CA LEU A 6 -43.61 29.62 63.18
C LEU A 6 -42.42 29.81 62.29
N ALA A 7 -41.58 28.79 62.16
CA ALA A 7 -40.54 28.71 61.17
C ALA A 7 -41.08 28.16 59.85
N ALA A 8 -41.22 28.98 58.83
CA ALA A 8 -41.56 28.55 57.47
C ALA A 8 -40.33 27.95 56.76
N LEU A 9 -40.30 26.63 56.56
CA LEU A 9 -39.25 25.94 55.81
C LEU A 9 -39.61 26.00 54.32
N ALA A 10 -38.97 26.91 53.58
CA ALA A 10 -39.06 26.97 52.13
C ALA A 10 -38.23 25.85 51.51
N ALA A 11 -38.87 24.80 51.03
CA ALA A 11 -38.22 23.76 50.24
C ALA A 11 -37.90 24.30 48.85
N LEU A 12 -36.62 24.59 48.61
CA LEU A 12 -36.10 24.94 47.28
C LEU A 12 -36.01 23.65 46.44
N VAL A 13 -37.03 23.36 45.66
CA VAL A 13 -37.00 22.29 44.63
C VAL A 13 -36.14 22.78 43.51
N LEU A 14 -34.85 22.36 43.50
CA LEU A 14 -33.99 22.49 42.35
C LEU A 14 -34.60 21.59 41.26
N LEU A 15 -35.31 22.20 40.30
CA LEU A 15 -35.67 21.59 39.04
C LEU A 15 -34.36 21.38 38.27
N VAL A 16 -33.76 20.21 38.46
CA VAL A 16 -32.73 19.72 37.52
C VAL A 16 -33.49 19.42 36.23
N GLY A 17 -33.55 20.40 35.33
CA GLY A 17 -34.00 20.14 33.96
C GLY A 17 -33.15 19.04 33.37
N PRO A 18 -33.66 18.27 32.38
CA PRO A 18 -32.91 17.24 31.71
C PRO A 18 -31.63 17.90 31.14
N GLY A 19 -30.48 17.61 31.78
CA GLY A 19 -29.20 18.11 31.34
C GLY A 19 -28.98 17.63 29.90
N PHE A 20 -28.94 18.55 28.94
CA PHE A 20 -28.41 18.26 27.62
C PHE A 20 -27.00 17.78 27.81
N ALA A 21 -26.66 16.62 27.27
CA ALA A 21 -25.28 16.19 27.19
C ALA A 21 -24.49 17.30 26.48
N LYS A 22 -23.37 17.73 27.07
CA LYS A 22 -22.56 18.77 26.41
C LYS A 22 -22.02 18.21 25.11
N PRO A 23 -21.94 19.02 24.02
CA PRO A 23 -21.30 18.59 22.80
C PRO A 23 -19.90 18.02 23.07
N VAL A 24 -19.57 16.89 22.47
CA VAL A 24 -18.27 16.23 22.59
C VAL A 24 -17.41 16.51 21.37
N ALA A 25 -16.19 16.97 21.59
CA ALA A 25 -15.21 17.14 20.54
C ALA A 25 -14.43 15.82 20.36
N LEU A 26 -14.54 15.23 19.18
CA LEU A 26 -13.75 14.08 18.74
C LEU A 26 -12.79 14.53 17.65
N THR A 27 -11.51 14.20 17.76
CA THR A 27 -10.52 14.48 16.71
C THR A 27 -10.08 13.15 16.07
N ILE A 28 -10.10 13.07 14.75
CA ILE A 28 -9.50 11.96 13.99
C ILE A 28 -8.23 12.49 13.34
N VAL A 29 -7.10 11.81 13.59
CA VAL A 29 -5.82 12.01 12.88
C VAL A 29 -5.70 10.87 11.89
N HIS A 30 -5.80 11.18 10.60
CA HIS A 30 -5.80 10.20 9.52
C HIS A 30 -4.60 10.35 8.59
N PHE A 31 -4.06 9.20 8.18
CA PHE A 31 -3.00 9.06 7.17
C PHE A 31 -3.13 7.70 6.47
N ASN A 32 -2.44 7.56 5.33
CA ASN A 32 -2.47 6.38 4.47
C ASN A 32 -1.12 6.21 3.76
N ASP A 33 -0.86 5.01 3.20
CA ASP A 33 0.27 4.71 2.31
C ASP A 33 1.62 5.18 2.91
N LEU A 34 2.01 4.57 4.03
CA LEU A 34 3.22 4.88 4.77
C LEU A 34 4.08 3.63 4.94
N ASP A 35 4.88 3.29 3.95
CA ASP A 35 5.83 2.18 3.92
C ASP A 35 7.29 2.62 4.17
N ARG A 36 7.55 3.95 4.17
CA ARG A 36 8.86 4.54 4.42
C ARG A 36 8.92 5.14 5.82
N MET A 37 9.84 4.64 6.64
CA MET A 37 10.03 5.16 8.01
C MET A 37 10.67 6.55 8.06
N GLU A 38 11.55 6.88 7.06
CA GLU A 38 12.31 8.12 7.02
C GLU A 38 11.53 9.27 6.36
N GLU A 39 11.86 10.48 6.75
CA GLU A 39 11.51 11.67 5.98
C GLU A 39 12.26 11.71 4.64
N LYS A 40 11.69 12.37 3.65
CA LYS A 40 12.33 12.67 2.38
C LYS A 40 12.13 14.15 2.06
N ASP A 41 13.21 14.83 1.68
CA ASP A 41 13.18 16.26 1.33
C ASP A 41 12.59 17.14 2.45
N GLY A 42 12.81 16.76 3.71
CA GLY A 42 12.35 17.48 4.89
C GLY A 42 10.86 17.30 5.22
N GLN A 43 10.18 16.30 4.67
CA GLN A 43 8.76 16.02 4.94
C GLN A 43 8.49 14.51 5.04
N GLY A 44 7.32 14.16 5.55
CA GLY A 44 6.88 12.77 5.71
C GLY A 44 7.60 12.01 6.81
N GLY A 45 7.42 10.70 6.80
CA GLY A 45 8.03 9.75 7.71
C GLY A 45 7.38 9.68 9.10
N ILE A 46 7.74 8.62 9.81
CA ILE A 46 7.14 8.25 11.11
C ILE A 46 7.35 9.31 12.20
N ALA A 47 8.53 9.95 12.27
CA ALA A 47 8.84 10.86 13.36
C ALA A 47 8.03 12.16 13.28
N ARG A 48 7.77 12.70 12.08
CA ARG A 48 6.93 13.89 11.90
C ARG A 48 5.45 13.57 12.11
N LEU A 49 4.99 12.41 11.63
CA LEU A 49 3.66 11.91 11.92
C LEU A 49 3.41 11.81 13.45
N ALA A 50 4.34 11.21 14.18
CA ALA A 50 4.24 11.07 15.63
C ALA A 50 4.13 12.42 16.34
N ALA A 51 4.85 13.44 15.87
CA ALA A 51 4.75 14.79 16.41
C ALA A 51 3.36 15.40 16.21
N VAL A 52 2.73 15.22 15.04
CA VAL A 52 1.33 15.64 14.79
C VAL A 52 0.38 14.91 15.75
N VAL A 53 0.48 13.58 15.85
CA VAL A 53 -0.38 12.78 16.74
C VAL A 53 -0.23 13.25 18.21
N ARG A 54 1.00 13.47 18.67
CA ARG A 54 1.26 13.93 20.03
C ARG A 54 0.66 15.32 20.27
N ALA A 55 0.79 16.25 19.33
CA ALA A 55 0.22 17.59 19.44
C ALA A 55 -1.31 17.54 19.53
N GLU A 56 -1.98 16.71 18.75
CA GLU A 56 -3.44 16.59 18.80
C GLU A 56 -3.90 15.92 20.11
N ARG A 57 -3.21 14.88 20.59
CA ARG A 57 -3.50 14.25 21.90
C ARG A 57 -3.31 15.21 23.08
N ALA A 58 -2.38 16.15 22.98
CA ALA A 58 -2.20 17.17 24.02
C ALA A 58 -3.31 18.24 24.01
N ARG A 59 -3.98 18.44 22.87
CA ARG A 59 -5.03 19.47 22.69
C ARG A 59 -6.44 18.97 22.93
N ARG A 60 -6.69 17.66 22.76
CA ARG A 60 -8.03 17.07 22.72
C ARG A 60 -8.12 15.82 23.58
N PRO A 61 -9.23 15.63 24.33
CA PRO A 61 -9.39 14.46 25.19
C PRO A 61 -9.73 13.18 24.40
N HIS A 62 -10.38 13.30 23.25
CA HIS A 62 -10.79 12.17 22.44
C HIS A 62 -10.11 12.28 21.06
N VAL A 63 -9.05 11.47 20.85
CA VAL A 63 -8.30 11.43 19.59
C VAL A 63 -8.24 10.01 19.07
N LEU A 64 -8.76 9.80 17.88
CA LEU A 64 -8.59 8.55 17.12
C LEU A 64 -7.46 8.74 16.12
N VAL A 65 -6.55 7.79 16.05
CA VAL A 65 -5.46 7.78 15.08
C VAL A 65 -5.71 6.62 14.12
N THR A 66 -6.01 6.93 12.88
CA THR A 66 -6.43 5.96 11.87
C THR A 66 -5.43 5.90 10.72
N PHE A 67 -5.15 4.69 10.27
CA PHE A 67 -4.23 4.43 9.18
C PHE A 67 -4.92 3.54 8.11
N ALA A 68 -4.99 4.03 6.89
CA ALA A 68 -5.71 3.34 5.81
C ALA A 68 -4.83 2.34 5.01
N GLY A 69 -3.80 1.76 5.63
CA GLY A 69 -3.06 0.65 5.04
C GLY A 69 -1.83 1.03 4.22
N ASP A 70 -1.16 0.00 3.69
CA ASP A 70 0.12 0.05 2.98
C ASP A 70 1.29 0.49 3.88
N ALA A 71 1.58 -0.36 4.89
CA ALA A 71 2.70 -0.17 5.80
C ALA A 71 3.89 -1.10 5.52
N ILE A 72 3.60 -2.36 5.12
CA ILE A 72 4.59 -3.43 5.16
C ILE A 72 5.59 -3.34 4.02
N SER A 73 5.16 -2.84 2.86
CA SER A 73 5.92 -2.81 1.60
C SER A 73 5.44 -1.64 0.72
N PRO A 74 6.22 -1.19 -0.26
CA PRO A 74 7.61 -1.53 -0.54
C PRO A 74 8.59 -0.54 0.10
N SER A 75 9.56 -1.03 0.83
CA SER A 75 10.73 -0.23 1.26
C SER A 75 11.99 -1.07 1.28
N LEU A 76 13.16 -0.40 1.34
CA LEU A 76 14.43 -1.13 1.42
C LEU A 76 14.49 -2.03 2.65
N MET A 77 14.05 -1.52 3.81
CA MET A 77 14.03 -2.28 5.05
C MET A 77 13.02 -3.44 4.99
N SER A 78 11.91 -3.25 4.29
CA SER A 78 10.90 -4.30 4.08
C SER A 78 11.47 -5.51 3.33
N GLY A 79 12.40 -5.29 2.41
CA GLY A 79 13.13 -6.38 1.74
C GLY A 79 13.90 -7.29 2.72
N ILE A 80 14.29 -6.77 3.90
CA ILE A 80 15.05 -7.48 4.92
C ILE A 80 14.15 -8.08 6.00
N ASP A 81 13.30 -7.25 6.62
CA ASP A 81 12.51 -7.68 7.79
C ASP A 81 11.02 -7.86 7.50
N LYS A 82 10.64 -7.75 6.21
CA LYS A 82 9.27 -7.95 5.72
C LYS A 82 8.27 -7.07 6.47
N GLY A 83 8.64 -5.79 6.68
CA GLY A 83 7.79 -4.77 7.30
C GLY A 83 7.70 -4.79 8.82
N ALA A 84 8.48 -5.64 9.53
CA ALA A 84 8.44 -5.70 11.00
C ALA A 84 8.81 -4.35 11.63
N HIS A 85 9.76 -3.61 11.06
CA HIS A 85 10.14 -2.28 11.54
C HIS A 85 8.97 -1.29 11.51
N MET A 86 8.12 -1.33 10.47
CA MET A 86 6.98 -0.42 10.38
C MET A 86 5.93 -0.74 11.44
N ILE A 87 5.64 -2.01 11.67
CA ILE A 87 4.71 -2.42 12.75
C ILE A 87 5.24 -1.99 14.13
N ASP A 88 6.54 -2.16 14.43
CA ASP A 88 7.14 -1.66 15.68
C ASP A 88 6.99 -0.14 15.82
N LEU A 89 7.27 0.62 14.77
CA LEU A 89 7.16 2.08 14.79
C LEU A 89 5.71 2.56 14.93
N LEU A 90 4.75 1.91 14.25
CA LEU A 90 3.32 2.19 14.36
C LEU A 90 2.78 1.82 15.76
N ASN A 91 3.27 0.73 16.38
CA ASN A 91 2.96 0.38 17.77
C ASN A 91 3.35 1.52 18.73
N ARG A 92 4.49 2.16 18.49
CA ARG A 92 4.95 3.31 19.32
C ARG A 92 4.12 4.57 19.12
N ILE A 93 3.51 4.78 17.96
CA ILE A 93 2.54 5.86 17.73
C ILE A 93 1.24 5.59 18.49
N GLY A 94 0.83 4.34 18.58
CA GLY A 94 -0.39 3.92 19.23
C GLY A 94 -1.63 4.24 18.40
N LEU A 95 -1.84 3.51 17.30
CA LEU A 95 -3.01 3.65 16.44
C LEU A 95 -4.30 3.21 17.14
N THR A 96 -5.41 3.83 16.79
CA THR A 96 -6.75 3.34 17.14
C THR A 96 -7.13 2.16 16.26
N ALA A 97 -6.82 2.24 14.96
CA ALA A 97 -7.04 1.17 13.99
C ALA A 97 -6.19 1.39 12.73
N MET A 98 -5.90 0.29 12.05
CA MET A 98 -5.33 0.26 10.70
C MET A 98 -6.21 -0.61 9.80
N ALA A 99 -6.55 -0.15 8.58
CA ALA A 99 -7.09 -1.00 7.53
C ALA A 99 -5.97 -1.79 6.83
N ILE A 100 -6.31 -2.93 6.26
CA ILE A 100 -5.39 -3.69 5.42
C ILE A 100 -5.35 -3.05 4.04
N GLY A 101 -4.15 -2.69 3.55
CA GLY A 101 -3.92 -2.29 2.17
C GLY A 101 -3.48 -3.48 1.30
N ASN A 102 -3.21 -3.24 0.02
CA ASN A 102 -2.74 -4.30 -0.88
C ASN A 102 -1.28 -4.69 -0.60
N HIS A 103 -0.43 -3.74 -0.23
CA HIS A 103 0.98 -3.98 0.05
C HIS A 103 1.23 -4.76 1.36
N GLU A 104 0.24 -4.97 2.20
CA GLU A 104 0.32 -5.92 3.31
C GLU A 104 0.52 -7.37 2.84
N TYR A 105 0.14 -7.69 1.60
CA TYR A 105 0.25 -9.03 1.04
C TYR A 105 1.45 -9.25 0.11
N ASP A 106 2.35 -8.29 -0.08
CA ASP A 106 3.48 -8.44 -1.03
C ASP A 106 4.42 -9.60 -0.70
N PHE A 107 4.59 -9.90 0.58
CA PHE A 107 5.39 -11.04 1.05
C PHE A 107 4.56 -12.31 1.31
N GLY A 108 3.33 -12.35 0.82
CA GLY A 108 2.38 -13.45 0.99
C GLY A 108 1.55 -13.37 2.28
N PRO A 109 0.43 -14.14 2.34
CA PRO A 109 -0.53 -14.05 3.42
C PRO A 109 0.01 -14.48 4.79
N GLU A 110 0.96 -15.39 4.84
CA GLU A 110 1.54 -15.84 6.12
C GLU A 110 2.40 -14.76 6.77
N VAL A 111 3.14 -13.98 5.97
CA VAL A 111 3.86 -12.81 6.47
C VAL A 111 2.90 -11.73 6.93
N ALA A 112 1.83 -11.46 6.17
CA ALA A 112 0.78 -10.53 6.58
C ALA A 112 0.20 -10.92 7.96
N LYS A 113 -0.22 -12.17 8.12
CA LYS A 113 -0.74 -12.71 9.41
C LYS A 113 0.27 -12.57 10.56
N GLN A 114 1.56 -12.77 10.28
CA GLN A 114 2.61 -12.57 11.27
C GLN A 114 2.72 -11.10 11.68
N ARG A 115 2.72 -10.17 10.72
CA ARG A 115 2.74 -8.72 10.99
C ARG A 115 1.51 -8.27 11.75
N PHE A 116 0.32 -8.79 11.40
CA PHE A 116 -0.92 -8.48 12.12
C PHE A 116 -0.88 -8.96 13.59
N ALA A 117 -0.24 -10.09 13.85
CA ALA A 117 -0.07 -10.60 15.22
C ALA A 117 0.93 -9.77 16.07
N GLU A 118 1.87 -9.06 15.44
CA GLU A 118 2.83 -8.17 16.08
C GLU A 118 2.26 -6.78 16.40
N ALA A 119 1.16 -6.40 15.73
CA ALA A 119 0.48 -5.13 15.96
C ALA A 119 -0.20 -5.11 17.33
N THR A 120 0.02 -4.04 18.10
CA THR A 120 -0.66 -3.80 19.39
C THR A 120 -1.97 -3.03 19.23
N PHE A 121 -2.33 -2.67 18.02
CA PHE A 121 -3.55 -1.99 17.62
C PHE A 121 -4.42 -2.89 16.72
N PRO A 122 -5.72 -2.64 16.65
CA PRO A 122 -6.63 -3.38 15.78
C PRO A 122 -6.29 -3.25 14.29
N ILE A 123 -6.15 -4.38 13.61
CA ILE A 123 -6.12 -4.48 12.14
C ILE A 123 -7.54 -4.78 11.66
N LEU A 124 -8.02 -3.99 10.70
CA LEU A 124 -9.38 -4.08 10.18
C LEU A 124 -9.39 -4.51 8.71
N GLY A 125 -10.20 -5.51 8.38
CA GLY A 125 -10.31 -6.03 7.01
C GLY A 125 -11.60 -6.84 6.85
N ALA A 126 -12.77 -6.16 6.84
CA ALA A 126 -14.07 -6.82 6.82
C ALA A 126 -14.33 -7.66 5.56
N ASN A 127 -13.68 -7.31 4.45
CA ASN A 127 -13.81 -8.02 3.17
C ASN A 127 -12.60 -8.90 2.81
N ASN A 128 -11.63 -9.06 3.72
CA ASN A 128 -10.46 -9.92 3.54
C ASN A 128 -10.77 -11.33 4.05
N ILE A 129 -11.03 -12.26 3.16
CA ILE A 129 -11.54 -13.60 3.49
C ILE A 129 -10.47 -14.65 3.20
N ASP A 130 -10.07 -15.38 4.25
CA ASP A 130 -9.11 -16.50 4.15
C ASP A 130 -9.76 -17.73 3.51
N ALA A 131 -8.97 -18.73 3.15
CA ALA A 131 -9.43 -19.98 2.53
C ALA A 131 -10.50 -20.75 3.32
N ASP A 132 -10.58 -20.53 4.65
CA ASP A 132 -11.61 -21.15 5.51
C ASP A 132 -12.95 -20.37 5.55
N GLY A 133 -13.09 -19.32 4.72
CA GLY A 133 -14.28 -18.47 4.64
C GLY A 133 -14.42 -17.45 5.78
N LYS A 134 -13.40 -17.30 6.63
CA LYS A 134 -13.37 -16.32 7.71
C LYS A 134 -12.49 -15.13 7.36
N ILE A 135 -12.63 -14.06 8.15
CA ILE A 135 -11.71 -12.92 8.07
C ILE A 135 -10.29 -13.41 8.35
N VAL A 136 -9.32 -12.89 7.59
CA VAL A 136 -7.89 -13.20 7.72
C VAL A 136 -7.46 -13.14 9.18
N LYS A 137 -6.73 -14.18 9.62
CA LYS A 137 -6.24 -14.30 10.99
C LYS A 137 -5.38 -13.09 11.39
N GLY A 138 -5.66 -12.55 12.57
CA GLY A 138 -5.02 -11.34 13.12
C GLY A 138 -5.78 -10.05 12.78
N ALA A 139 -6.75 -10.10 11.86
CA ALA A 139 -7.65 -9.00 11.56
C ALA A 139 -9.06 -9.24 12.14
N ARG A 140 -9.85 -8.17 12.16
CA ARG A 140 -11.29 -8.19 12.52
C ARG A 140 -12.08 -7.33 11.57
N ALA A 141 -13.41 -7.53 11.50
CA ALA A 141 -14.26 -6.74 10.62
C ALA A 141 -14.33 -5.27 11.05
N SER A 142 -14.54 -5.05 12.34
CA SER A 142 -14.85 -3.74 12.90
C SER A 142 -14.49 -3.64 14.38
N LEU A 143 -14.58 -2.43 14.91
CA LEU A 143 -14.49 -2.14 16.33
C LEU A 143 -15.47 -1.03 16.73
N MET A 144 -15.77 -0.94 18.04
CA MET A 144 -16.56 0.13 18.63
C MET A 144 -15.67 0.89 19.61
N VAL A 145 -15.62 2.22 19.48
CA VAL A 145 -14.87 3.11 20.37
C VAL A 145 -15.85 4.06 21.06
N ASP A 146 -15.64 4.31 22.35
CA ASP A 146 -16.36 5.36 23.08
C ASP A 146 -15.61 6.69 22.96
N ALA A 147 -16.32 7.72 22.57
CA ALA A 147 -15.83 9.10 22.51
C ALA A 147 -16.71 9.99 23.36
N GLY A 148 -16.46 9.97 24.68
CA GLY A 148 -17.19 10.80 25.65
C GLY A 148 -18.69 10.49 25.75
N GLY A 149 -19.04 9.20 25.63
CA GLY A 149 -20.42 8.70 25.69
C GLY A 149 -21.06 8.48 24.30
N TYR A 150 -20.43 8.97 23.22
CA TYR A 150 -20.85 8.64 21.86
C TYR A 150 -20.06 7.45 21.32
N LYS A 151 -20.78 6.44 20.81
CA LYS A 151 -20.20 5.24 20.21
C LYS A 151 -19.83 5.50 18.75
N VAL A 152 -18.56 5.31 18.42
CA VAL A 152 -18.02 5.38 17.06
C VAL A 152 -17.71 3.97 16.58
N GLY A 153 -18.43 3.50 15.56
CA GLY A 153 -18.19 2.21 14.92
C GLY A 153 -17.21 2.41 13.75
N ILE A 154 -16.12 1.64 13.72
CA ILE A 154 -15.11 1.71 12.65
C ILE A 154 -14.99 0.32 12.03
N PHE A 155 -15.00 0.21 10.69
CA PHE A 155 -14.73 -1.05 9.97
C PHE A 155 -13.70 -0.85 8.87
N GLY A 156 -13.01 -1.93 8.48
CA GLY A 156 -11.94 -1.88 7.48
C GLY A 156 -12.37 -2.45 6.13
N LEU A 157 -11.88 -1.86 5.04
CA LEU A 157 -12.04 -2.35 3.67
C LEU A 157 -10.71 -2.33 2.93
N THR A 158 -10.53 -3.31 2.04
CA THR A 158 -9.38 -3.42 1.12
C THR A 158 -9.90 -3.53 -0.31
N THR A 159 -9.25 -2.86 -1.26
CA THR A 159 -9.62 -2.91 -2.68
C THR A 159 -9.64 -4.34 -3.22
N GLN A 160 -10.65 -4.67 -4.03
CA GLN A 160 -10.70 -5.95 -4.73
C GLN A 160 -9.51 -6.14 -5.69
N GLY A 161 -8.92 -5.02 -6.15
CA GLY A 161 -7.72 -5.02 -6.98
C GLY A 161 -6.50 -5.67 -6.33
N THR A 162 -6.48 -5.87 -5.01
CA THR A 162 -5.40 -6.56 -4.28
C THR A 162 -5.10 -7.95 -4.85
N ALA A 163 -6.12 -8.65 -5.36
CA ALA A 163 -5.96 -9.97 -5.97
C ALA A 163 -4.94 -9.99 -7.13
N VAL A 164 -4.77 -8.86 -7.82
CA VAL A 164 -3.86 -8.71 -8.98
C VAL A 164 -2.76 -7.67 -8.76
N LYS A 165 -2.87 -6.83 -7.71
CA LYS A 165 -1.87 -5.81 -7.37
C LYS A 165 -0.77 -6.36 -6.43
N SER A 166 -1.01 -7.48 -5.72
CA SER A 166 -0.13 -8.02 -4.69
C SER A 166 -0.08 -9.56 -4.72
N SER A 167 0.35 -10.19 -3.63
CA SER A 167 0.55 -11.64 -3.49
C SER A 167 -0.32 -12.25 -2.37
N PRO A 168 -1.66 -12.09 -2.39
CA PRO A 168 -2.52 -12.51 -1.30
C PRO A 168 -2.72 -14.03 -1.17
N GLY A 169 -2.21 -14.83 -2.11
CA GLY A 169 -2.37 -16.28 -2.11
C GLY A 169 -3.82 -16.70 -2.24
N SER A 170 -4.33 -17.43 -1.25
CA SER A 170 -5.74 -17.89 -1.20
C SER A 170 -6.71 -16.88 -0.60
N VAL A 171 -6.25 -15.72 -0.14
CA VAL A 171 -7.13 -14.67 0.40
C VAL A 171 -7.94 -14.04 -0.72
N THR A 172 -9.24 -13.91 -0.51
CA THR A 172 -10.17 -13.28 -1.46
C THR A 172 -10.76 -11.99 -0.86
N PHE A 173 -11.23 -11.12 -1.74
CA PHE A 173 -11.74 -9.79 -1.38
C PHE A 173 -13.19 -9.66 -1.82
N ALA A 174 -14.11 -9.66 -0.85
CA ALA A 174 -15.54 -9.47 -1.12
C ALA A 174 -15.81 -8.03 -1.62
N PRO A 175 -16.92 -7.81 -2.39
CA PRO A 175 -17.25 -6.49 -2.93
C PRO A 175 -17.38 -5.42 -1.84
N VAL A 176 -16.61 -4.33 -1.96
CA VAL A 176 -16.49 -3.29 -0.92
C VAL A 176 -17.82 -2.63 -0.57
N VAL A 177 -18.66 -2.35 -1.57
CA VAL A 177 -19.97 -1.67 -1.40
C VAL A 177 -20.96 -2.54 -0.61
N GLU A 178 -20.98 -3.84 -0.87
CA GLU A 178 -21.86 -4.79 -0.17
C GLU A 178 -21.43 -4.96 1.28
N VAL A 179 -20.12 -5.14 1.50
CA VAL A 179 -19.54 -5.27 2.83
C VAL A 179 -19.71 -3.99 3.64
N ALA A 180 -19.50 -2.81 3.05
CA ALA A 180 -19.73 -1.53 3.71
C ALA A 180 -21.16 -1.40 4.23
N ARG A 181 -22.15 -1.72 3.37
CA ARG A 181 -23.57 -1.69 3.76
C ARG A 181 -23.88 -2.64 4.94
N ALA A 182 -23.34 -3.85 4.87
CA ALA A 182 -23.54 -4.85 5.92
C ALA A 182 -22.91 -4.42 7.25
N GLN A 183 -21.66 -3.91 7.22
CA GLN A 183 -20.94 -3.45 8.40
C GLN A 183 -21.59 -2.21 9.02
N ALA A 184 -21.96 -1.21 8.21
CA ALA A 184 -22.64 0.00 8.69
C ALA A 184 -23.96 -0.35 9.39
N LYS A 185 -24.77 -1.24 8.78
CA LYS A 185 -26.01 -1.74 9.40
C LYS A 185 -25.75 -2.46 10.73
N ALA A 186 -24.75 -3.33 10.79
CA ALA A 186 -24.41 -4.07 11.99
C ALA A 186 -23.93 -3.14 13.12
N LEU A 187 -23.07 -2.17 12.83
CA LEU A 187 -22.56 -1.20 13.79
C LEU A 187 -23.68 -0.29 14.33
N ARG A 188 -24.56 0.22 13.46
CA ARG A 188 -25.74 1.01 13.92
C ARG A 188 -26.68 0.18 14.78
N SER A 189 -26.91 -1.09 14.43
CA SER A 189 -27.70 -2.02 15.26
C SER A 189 -27.05 -2.30 16.62
N ALA A 190 -25.72 -2.24 16.71
CA ALA A 190 -24.95 -2.34 17.95
C ALA A 190 -24.88 -1.01 18.74
N GLY A 191 -25.55 0.03 18.23
CA GLY A 191 -25.68 1.33 18.90
C GLY A 191 -24.60 2.35 18.53
N ALA A 192 -23.95 2.21 17.38
CA ALA A 192 -23.04 3.24 16.88
C ALA A 192 -23.83 4.51 16.54
N HIS A 193 -23.37 5.65 17.08
CA HIS A 193 -23.86 6.98 16.74
C HIS A 193 -23.22 7.48 15.44
N LEU A 194 -21.92 7.26 15.30
CA LEU A 194 -21.12 7.60 14.12
C LEU A 194 -20.53 6.31 13.52
N VAL A 195 -20.56 6.17 12.19
CA VAL A 195 -19.99 5.04 11.46
C VAL A 195 -18.89 5.52 10.53
N VAL A 196 -17.69 4.98 10.69
CA VAL A 196 -16.47 5.30 9.93
C VAL A 196 -16.07 4.09 9.11
N ALA A 197 -15.94 4.23 7.80
CA ALA A 197 -15.21 3.28 6.97
C ALA A 197 -13.75 3.71 6.90
N LEU A 198 -12.84 2.83 7.29
CA LEU A 198 -11.41 2.95 7.11
C LEU A 198 -11.04 2.05 5.94
N ALA A 199 -10.83 2.64 4.77
CA ALA A 199 -10.73 1.93 3.51
C ALA A 199 -9.36 2.10 2.87
N HIS A 200 -8.90 1.07 2.18
CA HIS A 200 -7.79 1.14 1.25
C HIS A 200 -8.34 0.73 -0.12
N THR A 201 -8.93 1.70 -0.82
CA THR A 201 -9.77 1.49 -2.00
C THR A 201 -9.40 2.47 -3.11
N ASP A 202 -9.58 2.05 -4.37
CA ASP A 202 -9.33 2.93 -5.51
C ASP A 202 -10.45 3.97 -5.69
N VAL A 203 -10.19 4.99 -6.54
CA VAL A 203 -11.15 6.10 -6.81
C VAL A 203 -12.54 5.60 -7.20
N ALA A 204 -12.64 4.53 -7.98
CA ALA A 204 -13.93 4.04 -8.45
C ALA A 204 -14.73 3.39 -7.32
N GLU A 205 -14.04 2.65 -6.45
CA GLU A 205 -14.60 2.04 -5.24
C GLU A 205 -14.99 3.12 -4.21
N ASP A 206 -14.14 4.14 -3.99
CA ASP A 206 -14.44 5.29 -3.13
C ASP A 206 -15.68 6.03 -3.58
N ASP A 207 -15.76 6.37 -4.86
CA ASP A 207 -16.92 7.04 -5.43
C ASP A 207 -18.20 6.19 -5.34
N ALA A 208 -18.08 4.86 -5.40
CA ALA A 208 -19.20 3.97 -5.20
C ALA A 208 -19.66 3.93 -3.73
N LEU A 209 -18.72 3.94 -2.77
CA LEU A 209 -18.99 4.01 -1.33
C LEU A 209 -19.67 5.35 -0.95
N LEU A 210 -19.19 6.46 -1.49
CA LEU A 210 -19.77 7.79 -1.27
C LEU A 210 -21.22 7.85 -1.82
N ARG A 211 -21.44 7.41 -3.06
CA ARG A 211 -22.81 7.36 -3.64
C ARG A 211 -23.77 6.48 -2.86
N GLN A 212 -23.25 5.44 -2.17
CA GLN A 212 -24.10 4.57 -1.35
C GLN A 212 -24.62 5.25 -0.08
N GLY A 213 -23.86 6.19 0.51
CA GLY A 213 -24.25 6.94 1.70
C GLY A 213 -24.49 6.09 2.95
N ALA A 214 -23.82 4.95 3.09
CA ALA A 214 -24.03 4.05 4.24
C ALA A 214 -23.25 4.47 5.49
N VAL A 215 -22.20 5.28 5.31
CA VAL A 215 -21.28 5.72 6.36
C VAL A 215 -21.35 7.24 6.56
N ASP A 216 -20.93 7.72 7.72
CA ASP A 216 -20.83 9.14 8.01
C ASP A 216 -19.47 9.70 7.61
N VAL A 217 -18.41 8.87 7.76
CA VAL A 217 -17.03 9.24 7.42
C VAL A 217 -16.39 8.12 6.63
N LEU A 218 -15.79 8.45 5.49
CA LEU A 218 -14.95 7.57 4.67
C LEU A 218 -13.51 8.09 4.71
N LEU A 219 -12.60 7.29 5.27
CA LEU A 219 -11.16 7.55 5.35
C LEU A 219 -10.46 6.57 4.42
N SER A 220 -9.82 7.06 3.35
CA SER A 220 -9.29 6.20 2.28
C SER A 220 -7.77 6.31 2.09
N GLY A 221 -7.23 5.45 1.22
CA GLY A 221 -5.87 5.38 0.72
C GLY A 221 -5.83 4.69 -0.65
N ASP A 222 -4.68 4.18 -1.11
CA ASP A 222 -4.36 3.50 -2.40
C ASP A 222 -3.99 4.47 -3.54
N ASP A 223 -4.69 5.58 -3.71
CA ASP A 223 -4.51 6.48 -4.87
C ASP A 223 -3.47 7.57 -4.65
N HIS A 224 -2.97 7.73 -3.43
CA HIS A 224 -1.96 8.72 -3.02
C HIS A 224 -2.41 10.17 -3.25
N ARG A 225 -3.69 10.47 -3.20
CA ARG A 225 -4.24 11.81 -3.41
C ARG A 225 -4.45 12.54 -2.09
N LEU A 226 -4.23 13.82 -2.07
CA LEU A 226 -4.74 14.67 -1.00
C LEU A 226 -6.14 15.14 -1.42
N ARG A 227 -7.17 14.48 -0.87
CA ARG A 227 -8.57 14.82 -1.12
C ARG A 227 -9.33 14.92 0.18
N LEU A 228 -9.99 16.05 0.40
CA LEU A 228 -10.86 16.32 1.53
C LEU A 228 -12.17 16.83 0.99
N ASP A 229 -13.29 16.22 1.35
CA ASP A 229 -14.60 16.55 0.83
C ASP A 229 -15.67 16.36 1.90
N TYR A 230 -16.73 17.18 1.87
CA TYR A 230 -17.91 17.03 2.71
C TYR A 230 -19.14 17.55 1.98
N ASP A 231 -20.08 16.68 1.68
CA ASP A 231 -21.30 17.00 0.92
C ASP A 231 -22.50 17.40 1.80
N GLY A 232 -22.32 17.41 3.11
CA GLY A 232 -23.38 17.66 4.09
C GLY A 232 -23.84 16.39 4.81
N ASP A 233 -23.60 15.22 4.24
CA ASP A 233 -23.97 13.91 4.78
C ASP A 233 -22.76 13.02 5.06
N VAL A 234 -21.78 12.96 4.14
CA VAL A 234 -20.58 12.11 4.27
C VAL A 234 -19.32 12.97 4.21
N MET A 235 -18.42 12.76 5.18
CA MET A 235 -17.08 13.31 5.16
C MET A 235 -16.11 12.31 4.51
N PHE A 236 -15.35 12.74 3.50
CA PHE A 236 -14.29 11.97 2.85
C PHE A 236 -12.92 12.58 3.14
N ALA A 237 -11.92 11.71 3.39
CA ALA A 237 -10.52 12.12 3.49
C ALA A 237 -9.57 11.05 2.95
N GLU A 238 -8.63 11.48 2.11
CA GLU A 238 -7.42 10.78 1.72
C GLU A 238 -6.23 11.74 1.90
N SER A 239 -5.11 11.28 2.47
CA SER A 239 -4.05 12.14 3.02
C SER A 239 -2.77 12.16 2.17
N GLY A 240 -2.85 11.83 0.90
CA GLY A 240 -1.67 11.69 0.04
C GLY A 240 -0.92 10.40 0.35
N GLN A 241 0.37 10.47 0.64
CA GLN A 241 1.19 9.30 0.96
C GLN A 241 2.34 9.67 1.89
N GLN A 242 3.00 8.66 2.49
CA GLN A 242 4.26 8.77 3.24
C GLN A 242 4.20 9.76 4.41
N ALA A 243 2.99 10.10 4.87
CA ALA A 243 2.74 11.15 5.86
C ALA A 243 3.32 12.52 5.44
N ASP A 244 3.44 12.82 4.13
CA ASP A 244 3.75 14.15 3.65
C ASP A 244 2.64 15.13 4.07
N TRP A 245 1.43 14.64 4.07
CA TRP A 245 0.24 15.27 4.65
C TRP A 245 -0.40 14.35 5.69
N VAL A 246 -0.92 14.95 6.74
CA VAL A 246 -1.74 14.29 7.76
C VAL A 246 -3.05 15.04 7.87
N THR A 247 -4.17 14.33 7.68
CA THR A 247 -5.49 14.95 7.81
C THR A 247 -5.94 14.91 9.26
N VAL A 248 -6.37 16.06 9.77
CA VAL A 248 -6.95 16.20 11.09
C VAL A 248 -8.39 16.64 10.94
N ILE A 249 -9.32 15.82 11.44
CA ILE A 249 -10.77 16.04 11.37
C ILE A 249 -11.28 16.25 12.80
N ASP A 250 -11.76 17.45 13.09
CA ASP A 250 -12.40 17.79 14.36
C ASP A 250 -13.92 17.63 14.18
N LEU A 251 -14.51 16.65 14.85
CA LEU A 251 -15.96 16.40 14.84
C LEU A 251 -16.58 16.93 16.13
N THR A 252 -17.64 17.70 16.00
CA THR A 252 -18.53 18.03 17.11
C THR A 252 -19.68 17.04 17.09
N LEU A 253 -19.78 16.21 18.16
CA LEU A 253 -20.84 15.23 18.37
C LEU A 253 -21.82 15.77 19.37
N ASP A 254 -23.14 15.79 19.04
CA ASP A 254 -24.16 16.38 19.91
C ASP A 254 -25.49 15.63 19.77
N GLU A 255 -26.37 15.82 20.76
CA GLU A 255 -27.78 15.45 20.71
C GLU A 255 -28.63 16.72 20.74
N VAL A 256 -29.42 16.92 19.71
CA VAL A 256 -30.38 18.03 19.64
C VAL A 256 -31.82 17.51 19.82
N GLU A 257 -32.64 18.31 20.48
CA GLU A 257 -34.06 17.99 20.57
C GLU A 257 -34.78 18.47 19.30
N SER A 258 -35.44 17.54 18.62
CA SER A 258 -36.26 17.84 17.45
C SER A 258 -37.62 17.18 17.59
N ARG A 259 -38.68 17.97 17.67
CA ARG A 259 -40.06 17.48 17.82
C ARG A 259 -40.27 16.55 19.02
N GLY A 260 -39.65 16.90 20.17
CA GLY A 260 -39.76 16.12 21.41
C GLY A 260 -38.97 14.82 21.43
N LYS A 261 -38.06 14.60 20.44
CA LYS A 261 -37.17 13.44 20.39
C LYS A 261 -35.73 13.90 20.32
N LYS A 262 -34.83 13.21 21.00
CA LYS A 262 -33.39 13.39 20.88
C LYS A 262 -32.91 12.85 19.52
N LYS A 263 -32.18 13.66 18.79
CA LYS A 263 -31.55 13.28 17.52
C LYS A 263 -30.04 13.53 17.63
N PHE A 264 -29.24 12.48 17.36
CA PHE A 264 -27.79 12.63 17.18
C PHE A 264 -27.49 13.49 15.95
N VAL A 265 -26.58 14.44 16.10
CA VAL A 265 -26.06 15.29 15.04
C VAL A 265 -24.56 15.40 15.18
N TRP A 266 -23.87 15.60 14.06
CA TRP A 266 -22.45 15.82 14.05
C TRP A 266 -22.08 16.84 12.96
N SER A 267 -20.95 17.50 13.13
CA SER A 267 -20.42 18.44 12.13
C SER A 267 -18.90 18.34 12.08
N PRO A 268 -18.28 18.31 10.89
CA PRO A 268 -16.84 18.27 10.72
C PRO A 268 -16.24 19.66 10.55
N ALA A 269 -15.02 19.81 11.08
CA ALA A 269 -14.05 20.80 10.64
C ALA A 269 -12.75 20.04 10.35
N PHE A 270 -12.09 20.30 9.24
CA PHE A 270 -10.92 19.53 8.85
C PHE A 270 -9.80 20.39 8.31
N ARG A 271 -8.57 19.89 8.44
CA ARG A 271 -7.36 20.52 7.93
C ARG A 271 -6.34 19.48 7.49
N ALA A 272 -5.60 19.75 6.44
CA ALA A 272 -4.41 19.01 6.06
C ALA A 272 -3.17 19.67 6.69
N VAL A 273 -2.41 18.89 7.44
CA VAL A 273 -1.14 19.31 8.05
C VAL A 273 -0.01 18.85 7.16
N HIS A 274 0.71 19.79 6.52
CA HIS A 274 1.94 19.50 5.78
C HIS A 274 3.08 19.27 6.78
N THR A 275 3.61 18.05 6.83
CA THR A 275 4.57 17.64 7.87
C THR A 275 5.95 18.29 7.73
N GLY A 276 6.30 18.81 6.55
CA GLY A 276 7.51 19.63 6.36
C GLY A 276 7.57 20.89 7.24
N ARG A 277 6.47 21.26 7.89
CA ARG A 277 6.39 22.39 8.86
C ARG A 277 6.34 21.91 10.32
N VAL A 278 6.55 20.62 10.55
CA VAL A 278 6.45 20.01 11.88
C VAL A 278 7.80 19.41 12.26
N ASP A 279 8.37 19.81 13.39
CA ASP A 279 9.58 19.20 13.89
C ASP A 279 9.36 17.74 14.26
N PRO A 280 10.28 16.83 13.90
CA PRO A 280 10.13 15.41 14.18
C PRO A 280 10.10 15.11 15.67
N ASP A 281 9.30 14.12 16.07
CA ASP A 281 9.31 13.59 17.45
C ASP A 281 10.69 12.98 17.75
N PRO A 282 11.40 13.43 18.80
CA PRO A 282 12.76 12.98 19.07
C PRO A 282 12.86 11.50 19.45
N VAL A 283 11.79 10.92 20.04
CA VAL A 283 11.79 9.50 20.45
C VAL A 283 11.69 8.62 19.21
N LEU A 284 10.76 8.94 18.29
CA LEU A 284 10.60 8.20 17.03
C LEU A 284 11.77 8.46 16.07
N ALA A 285 12.32 9.68 16.02
CA ALA A 285 13.52 9.97 15.24
C ALA A 285 14.72 9.09 15.66
N LYS A 286 14.91 8.91 16.98
CA LYS A 286 15.94 8.01 17.49
C LYS A 286 15.68 6.54 17.13
N ALA A 287 14.43 6.09 17.16
CA ALA A 287 14.06 4.72 16.77
C ALA A 287 14.31 4.49 15.27
N VAL A 288 13.91 5.43 14.42
CA VAL A 288 14.20 5.40 12.97
C VAL A 288 15.71 5.37 12.71
N GLN A 289 16.50 6.17 13.42
CA GLN A 289 17.95 6.18 13.28
C GLN A 289 18.57 4.81 13.64
N ALA A 290 18.07 4.16 14.70
CA ALA A 290 18.56 2.83 15.08
C ALA A 290 18.30 1.77 13.97
N TYR A 291 17.14 1.83 13.32
CA TYR A 291 16.85 0.98 12.15
C TYR A 291 17.76 1.29 10.97
N ARG A 292 18.02 2.56 10.68
CA ARG A 292 18.95 2.97 9.62
C ARG A 292 20.38 2.48 9.88
N ASP A 293 20.86 2.60 11.12
CA ASP A 293 22.21 2.15 11.50
C ASP A 293 22.36 0.62 11.36
N ARG A 294 21.31 -0.13 11.74
CA ARG A 294 21.27 -1.57 11.52
C ARG A 294 21.33 -1.92 10.03
N LEU A 295 20.48 -1.25 9.26
CA LEU A 295 20.37 -1.44 7.81
C LEU A 295 21.69 -1.14 7.09
N SER A 296 22.38 -0.05 7.47
CA SER A 296 23.65 0.34 6.85
C SER A 296 24.74 -0.71 7.03
N ARG A 297 24.84 -1.30 8.21
CA ARG A 297 25.84 -2.36 8.47
C ARG A 297 25.65 -3.59 7.60
N GLU A 298 24.43 -3.94 7.24
CA GLU A 298 24.12 -5.16 6.50
C GLU A 298 24.18 -4.96 4.97
N LEU A 299 23.97 -3.73 4.51
CA LEU A 299 23.72 -3.44 3.12
C LEU A 299 24.82 -2.67 2.38
N ASP A 300 25.70 -1.95 3.09
CA ASP A 300 26.75 -1.16 2.44
C ASP A 300 27.96 -2.00 1.99
N VAL A 301 27.73 -3.32 1.83
CA VAL A 301 28.71 -4.25 1.27
C VAL A 301 28.78 -4.05 -0.25
N GLU A 302 29.96 -3.65 -0.74
CA GLU A 302 30.23 -3.56 -2.18
C GLU A 302 30.16 -4.95 -2.83
N ILE A 303 29.45 -5.03 -3.96
CA ILE A 303 29.27 -6.28 -4.71
C ILE A 303 29.89 -6.21 -6.12
N GLY A 304 30.38 -5.05 -6.53
CA GLY A 304 31.01 -4.81 -7.82
C GLY A 304 30.79 -3.40 -8.32
N SER A 305 31.02 -3.17 -9.62
CA SER A 305 30.89 -1.86 -10.26
C SER A 305 30.19 -1.94 -11.62
N THR A 306 29.64 -0.81 -12.09
CA THR A 306 29.10 -0.71 -13.45
C THR A 306 29.98 0.17 -14.33
N GLY A 307 30.37 -0.33 -15.50
CA GLY A 307 31.09 0.42 -16.53
C GLY A 307 30.18 1.25 -17.43
N THR A 308 28.86 1.13 -17.29
CA THR A 308 27.85 1.86 -18.07
C THR A 308 26.84 2.55 -17.15
N GLU A 309 26.09 3.52 -17.68
CA GLU A 309 24.99 4.15 -16.95
C GLU A 309 23.84 3.18 -16.73
N LEU A 310 23.31 3.13 -15.49
CA LEU A 310 22.07 2.42 -15.16
C LEU A 310 21.02 3.44 -14.75
N ASP A 311 19.91 3.51 -15.49
CA ASP A 311 18.80 4.43 -15.22
C ASP A 311 17.55 3.66 -14.84
N SER A 312 17.18 3.73 -13.54
CA SER A 312 15.98 3.07 -12.99
C SER A 312 14.79 4.03 -12.79
N ARG A 313 14.89 5.26 -13.27
CA ARG A 313 13.78 6.22 -13.12
C ARG A 313 12.52 5.69 -13.78
N ARG A 314 11.38 5.87 -13.08
CA ARG A 314 10.06 5.36 -13.50
C ARG A 314 9.72 5.68 -14.96
N ALA A 315 10.07 6.90 -15.42
CA ALA A 315 9.81 7.31 -16.80
C ALA A 315 10.60 6.49 -17.84
N MET A 316 11.72 5.88 -17.43
CA MET A 316 12.58 5.09 -18.30
C MET A 316 12.17 3.61 -18.28
N VAL A 317 12.20 2.97 -17.11
CA VAL A 317 11.93 1.52 -16.99
C VAL A 317 10.52 1.10 -17.37
N ARG A 318 9.57 2.06 -17.45
CA ARG A 318 8.16 1.80 -17.79
C ARG A 318 7.76 2.25 -19.20
N THR A 319 8.71 2.67 -20.03
CA THR A 319 8.40 3.14 -21.39
C THR A 319 9.36 2.67 -22.45
N ARG A 320 10.54 2.14 -22.07
CA ARG A 320 11.58 1.71 -23.00
C ARG A 320 12.51 0.68 -22.39
N GLU A 321 13.34 0.06 -23.23
CA GLU A 321 14.46 -0.75 -22.80
C GLU A 321 15.43 0.09 -21.96
N THR A 322 15.96 -0.50 -20.88
CA THR A 322 16.98 0.14 -20.03
C THR A 322 18.10 -0.83 -19.70
N ALA A 323 19.32 -0.30 -19.51
CA ALA A 323 20.47 -1.12 -19.14
C ALA A 323 20.23 -1.87 -17.80
N ILE A 324 19.57 -1.24 -16.85
CA ILE A 324 19.22 -1.90 -15.57
C ILE A 324 18.13 -2.96 -15.77
N GLY A 325 17.16 -2.72 -16.65
CA GLY A 325 16.15 -3.74 -17.00
C GLY A 325 16.79 -4.96 -17.66
N ASN A 326 17.74 -4.73 -18.57
CA ASN A 326 18.51 -5.80 -19.20
C ASN A 326 19.35 -6.57 -18.17
N LEU A 327 20.00 -5.89 -17.24
CA LEU A 327 20.75 -6.51 -16.14
C LEU A 327 19.89 -7.47 -15.33
N VAL A 328 18.70 -6.99 -14.90
CA VAL A 328 17.77 -7.81 -14.09
C VAL A 328 17.28 -9.01 -14.88
N ALA A 329 16.83 -8.81 -16.14
CA ALA A 329 16.33 -9.89 -16.98
C ALA A 329 17.42 -10.91 -17.32
N ASP A 330 18.66 -10.47 -17.56
CA ASP A 330 19.81 -11.36 -17.80
C ASP A 330 20.16 -12.20 -16.58
N ALA A 331 20.20 -11.56 -15.40
CA ALA A 331 20.47 -12.28 -14.14
C ALA A 331 19.44 -13.35 -13.88
N MET A 332 18.15 -13.04 -14.06
CA MET A 332 17.06 -14.02 -13.91
C MET A 332 17.19 -15.16 -14.91
N ARG A 333 17.37 -14.85 -16.20
CA ARG A 333 17.45 -15.84 -17.28
C ARG A 333 18.60 -16.82 -17.05
N LEU A 334 19.78 -16.29 -16.76
CA LEU A 334 20.99 -17.10 -16.57
C LEU A 334 20.95 -17.92 -15.30
N ALA A 335 20.36 -17.40 -14.22
CA ALA A 335 20.27 -18.11 -12.93
C ALA A 335 19.44 -19.39 -13.02
N VAL A 336 18.47 -19.47 -13.92
CA VAL A 336 17.59 -20.65 -14.07
C VAL A 336 17.75 -21.35 -15.42
N GLY A 337 18.67 -20.89 -16.29
CA GLY A 337 18.96 -21.51 -17.58
C GLY A 337 17.80 -21.42 -18.59
N ALA A 338 16.98 -20.35 -18.52
CA ALA A 338 15.82 -20.18 -19.41
C ALA A 338 16.23 -19.74 -20.82
N ASP A 339 15.39 -20.02 -21.82
CA ASP A 339 15.51 -19.46 -23.18
C ASP A 339 15.30 -17.95 -23.19
N VAL A 340 14.29 -17.50 -22.44
CA VAL A 340 13.82 -16.11 -22.39
C VAL A 340 13.61 -15.67 -20.94
N ALA A 341 13.79 -14.38 -20.66
CA ALA A 341 13.27 -13.78 -19.44
C ALA A 341 12.41 -12.56 -19.75
N LEU A 342 11.39 -12.36 -18.92
CA LEU A 342 10.55 -11.17 -18.91
C LEU A 342 10.28 -10.75 -17.47
N THR A 343 10.62 -9.50 -17.15
CA THR A 343 10.21 -8.85 -15.90
C THR A 343 9.52 -7.54 -16.19
N ASN A 344 8.73 -7.04 -15.25
CA ASN A 344 7.99 -5.79 -15.41
C ASN A 344 8.77 -4.59 -14.88
N GLY A 345 8.73 -3.46 -15.55
CA GLY A 345 9.35 -2.20 -15.12
C GLY A 345 8.77 -1.68 -13.81
N GLY A 346 7.57 -2.16 -13.41
CA GLY A 346 6.94 -1.88 -12.11
C GLY A 346 7.69 -2.50 -10.94
N GLY A 347 8.43 -3.56 -11.16
CA GLY A 347 9.27 -4.22 -10.15
C GLY A 347 10.56 -3.47 -9.84
N ILE A 348 10.99 -2.50 -10.68
CA ILE A 348 12.23 -1.74 -10.53
C ILE A 348 11.90 -0.38 -9.87
N ARG A 349 12.43 -0.08 -8.67
CA ARG A 349 11.84 0.92 -7.78
C ARG A 349 12.74 2.02 -7.25
N ALA A 350 14.09 1.93 -7.28
CA ALA A 350 14.95 2.94 -6.67
C ALA A 350 14.80 4.33 -7.31
N GLY A 351 14.46 4.39 -8.60
CA GLY A 351 14.15 5.65 -9.28
C GLY A 351 15.35 6.58 -9.46
N LYS A 352 16.56 6.05 -9.53
CA LYS A 352 17.81 6.81 -9.60
C LYS A 352 18.67 6.44 -10.81
N MET A 353 19.72 7.21 -11.02
CA MET A 353 20.75 6.99 -12.01
C MET A 353 22.08 6.61 -11.35
N TYR A 354 22.75 5.60 -11.89
CA TYR A 354 24.11 5.20 -11.52
C TYR A 354 25.03 5.56 -12.70
N PRO A 355 25.93 6.56 -12.56
CA PRO A 355 26.89 6.90 -13.62
C PRO A 355 27.86 5.74 -13.91
N PRO A 356 28.50 5.72 -15.11
CA PRO A 356 29.59 4.80 -15.40
C PRO A 356 30.69 4.89 -14.34
N GLY A 357 31.21 3.75 -13.89
CA GLY A 357 32.22 3.66 -12.82
C GLY A 357 31.64 3.62 -11.41
N SER A 358 30.30 3.68 -11.25
CA SER A 358 29.67 3.57 -9.92
C SER A 358 29.95 2.21 -9.29
N ARG A 359 30.37 2.22 -8.02
CA ARG A 359 30.35 1.04 -7.15
C ARG A 359 28.93 0.70 -6.79
N LEU A 360 28.60 -0.56 -6.84
CA LEU A 360 27.29 -1.08 -6.51
C LEU A 360 27.35 -1.85 -5.21
N THR A 361 26.36 -1.62 -4.35
CA THR A 361 26.22 -2.29 -3.06
C THR A 361 24.99 -3.20 -3.03
N ARG A 362 24.88 -4.07 -2.03
CA ARG A 362 23.65 -4.82 -1.78
C ARG A 362 22.45 -3.88 -1.62
N ARG A 363 22.65 -2.72 -0.95
CA ARG A 363 21.65 -1.66 -0.80
C ARG A 363 21.07 -1.22 -2.13
N ASP A 364 21.93 -1.00 -3.12
CA ASP A 364 21.49 -0.53 -4.42
C ASP A 364 20.55 -1.52 -5.08
N ILE A 365 20.89 -2.80 -5.09
CA ILE A 365 20.08 -3.82 -5.73
C ILE A 365 18.78 -4.10 -4.97
N LEU A 366 18.83 -4.12 -3.63
CA LEU A 366 17.62 -4.29 -2.82
C LEU A 366 16.69 -3.07 -2.89
N SER A 367 17.24 -1.86 -3.12
CA SER A 367 16.43 -0.66 -3.41
C SER A 367 15.75 -0.75 -4.77
N GLU A 368 16.40 -1.37 -5.77
CA GLU A 368 15.82 -1.58 -7.10
C GLU A 368 14.73 -2.65 -7.08
N LEU A 369 14.87 -3.70 -6.26
CA LEU A 369 13.99 -4.88 -6.22
C LEU A 369 13.46 -5.16 -4.81
N PRO A 370 12.65 -4.24 -4.23
CA PRO A 370 12.28 -4.28 -2.80
C PRO A 370 11.17 -5.28 -2.46
N PHE A 371 10.41 -5.80 -3.43
CA PHE A 371 9.19 -6.60 -3.18
C PHE A 371 9.45 -8.04 -2.73
N GLY A 372 10.69 -8.51 -2.70
CA GLY A 372 10.99 -9.89 -2.36
C GLY A 372 10.49 -10.91 -3.38
N ASN A 373 10.24 -10.49 -4.61
CA ASN A 373 9.81 -11.38 -5.70
C ASN A 373 10.87 -12.44 -5.98
N LYS A 374 10.41 -13.65 -6.28
CA LYS A 374 11.24 -14.80 -6.63
C LYS A 374 11.17 -15.09 -8.11
N THR A 375 12.28 -15.50 -8.70
CA THR A 375 12.29 -16.00 -10.07
C THR A 375 11.65 -17.38 -10.12
N VAL A 376 10.69 -17.52 -11.03
CA VAL A 376 10.06 -18.79 -11.40
C VAL A 376 10.38 -19.12 -12.85
N LEU A 377 10.31 -20.40 -13.21
CA LEU A 377 10.50 -20.88 -14.57
C LEU A 377 9.21 -21.56 -15.04
N LEU A 378 8.70 -21.16 -16.18
CA LEU A 378 7.49 -21.73 -16.76
C LEU A 378 7.66 -21.95 -18.27
N GLU A 379 6.77 -22.72 -18.87
CA GLU A 379 6.74 -23.00 -20.31
C GLU A 379 5.62 -22.21 -20.98
N LEU A 380 5.95 -21.59 -22.14
CA LEU A 380 5.01 -20.86 -22.99
C LEU A 380 5.26 -21.17 -24.44
N THR A 381 4.19 -21.24 -25.21
CA THR A 381 4.29 -21.19 -26.68
C THR A 381 4.69 -19.80 -27.16
N GLY A 382 5.26 -19.68 -28.35
CA GLY A 382 5.57 -18.38 -28.92
C GLY A 382 4.34 -17.46 -29.07
N ARG A 383 3.13 -18.03 -29.30
CA ARG A 383 1.87 -17.26 -29.29
C ARG A 383 1.61 -16.62 -27.94
N GLU A 384 1.77 -17.39 -26.87
CA GLU A 384 1.55 -16.93 -25.50
C GLU A 384 2.59 -15.89 -25.08
N LEU A 385 3.85 -16.10 -25.47
CA LEU A 385 4.91 -15.10 -25.25
C LEU A 385 4.60 -13.78 -25.97
N ARG A 386 4.11 -13.85 -27.22
CA ARG A 386 3.65 -12.67 -27.95
C ARG A 386 2.48 -11.97 -27.25
N ALA A 387 1.51 -12.74 -26.75
CA ALA A 387 0.37 -12.18 -25.99
C ALA A 387 0.81 -11.49 -24.70
N ALA A 388 1.79 -12.06 -23.99
CA ALA A 388 2.41 -11.44 -22.83
C ALA A 388 3.06 -10.07 -23.16
N LEU A 389 3.79 -10.01 -24.29
CA LEU A 389 4.39 -8.76 -24.75
C LEU A 389 3.33 -7.71 -25.13
N GLU A 390 2.23 -8.11 -25.77
CA GLU A 390 1.10 -7.21 -26.07
C GLU A 390 0.51 -6.62 -24.78
N ASN A 391 0.29 -7.44 -23.74
CA ASN A 391 -0.11 -6.93 -22.42
C ASN A 391 0.92 -5.94 -21.89
N GLY A 392 2.20 -6.27 -21.94
CA GLY A 392 3.28 -5.41 -21.46
C GLY A 392 3.29 -4.02 -22.10
N PHE A 393 3.03 -3.95 -23.40
CA PHE A 393 2.99 -2.68 -24.13
C PHE A 393 1.64 -1.96 -24.06
N SER A 394 0.59 -2.57 -23.52
CA SER A 394 -0.77 -2.00 -23.52
C SER A 394 -0.94 -0.71 -22.73
N GLY A 395 -0.03 -0.40 -21.80
CA GLY A 395 -0.14 0.73 -20.88
C GLY A 395 1.03 1.74 -20.94
N ILE A 396 1.73 1.87 -22.07
CA ILE A 396 2.91 2.73 -22.22
C ILE A 396 2.59 4.20 -21.93
N GLU A 397 1.47 4.71 -22.44
CA GLU A 397 1.04 6.10 -22.29
C GLU A 397 0.80 6.49 -20.83
N LYS A 398 0.37 5.53 -20.04
CA LYS A 398 0.12 5.68 -18.60
C LYS A 398 1.37 5.40 -17.76
N ARG A 399 2.50 5.05 -18.37
CA ARG A 399 3.71 4.57 -17.69
C ARG A 399 3.38 3.45 -16.71
N SER A 400 2.54 2.50 -17.15
CA SER A 400 2.08 1.36 -16.35
C SER A 400 3.25 0.47 -15.93
N GLY A 401 3.14 -0.15 -14.75
CA GLY A 401 4.14 -1.10 -14.23
C GLY A 401 4.38 -2.29 -15.14
N ARG A 402 3.39 -2.70 -15.93
CA ARG A 402 3.45 -3.86 -16.82
C ARG A 402 4.46 -3.77 -17.96
N PHE A 403 5.07 -2.61 -18.24
CA PHE A 403 6.04 -2.47 -19.34
C PHE A 403 7.18 -3.51 -19.18
N PRO A 404 7.47 -4.32 -20.22
CA PRO A 404 8.41 -5.44 -20.09
C PRO A 404 9.86 -4.98 -20.18
N GLN A 405 10.74 -5.66 -19.44
CA GLN A 405 12.18 -5.69 -19.65
C GLN A 405 12.55 -7.15 -19.94
N VAL A 406 13.31 -7.40 -21.00
CA VAL A 406 13.45 -8.76 -21.54
C VAL A 406 14.90 -9.20 -21.70
N SER A 407 15.10 -10.53 -21.75
CA SER A 407 16.37 -11.16 -22.12
C SER A 407 16.11 -12.37 -23.02
N GLY A 408 17.02 -12.65 -23.97
CA GLY A 408 16.92 -13.78 -24.88
C GLY A 408 16.02 -13.56 -26.10
N ILE A 409 15.34 -12.43 -26.20
CA ILE A 409 14.52 -12.05 -27.36
C ILE A 409 14.75 -10.59 -27.76
N GLU A 410 14.43 -10.31 -29.04
CA GLU A 410 14.31 -8.96 -29.61
C GLU A 410 12.86 -8.73 -30.05
N VAL A 411 12.32 -7.56 -29.76
CA VAL A 411 10.93 -7.19 -30.02
C VAL A 411 10.85 -5.86 -30.74
N ASP A 412 10.25 -5.83 -31.91
CA ASP A 412 9.87 -4.60 -32.61
C ASP A 412 8.43 -4.28 -32.26
N TYR A 413 8.15 -3.07 -31.78
CA TYR A 413 6.80 -2.64 -31.41
C TYR A 413 6.50 -1.21 -31.87
N ASP A 414 5.22 -0.96 -32.15
CA ASP A 414 4.69 0.35 -32.55
C ASP A 414 3.66 0.85 -31.50
N PRO A 415 4.02 1.81 -30.66
CA PRO A 415 3.13 2.33 -29.62
C PRO A 415 1.91 3.10 -30.17
N ARG A 416 1.93 3.53 -31.46
CA ARG A 416 0.80 4.23 -32.12
C ARG A 416 -0.34 3.28 -32.44
N ARG A 417 -0.10 1.97 -32.50
CA ARG A 417 -1.12 0.96 -32.73
C ARG A 417 -2.01 0.76 -31.49
N PRO A 418 -3.23 0.31 -31.68
CA PRO A 418 -4.10 -0.04 -30.56
C PRO A 418 -3.45 -1.07 -29.62
N ALA A 419 -3.74 -0.97 -28.32
CA ALA A 419 -3.35 -1.99 -27.35
C ALA A 419 -3.83 -3.38 -27.81
N GLY A 420 -2.96 -4.39 -27.73
CA GLY A 420 -3.20 -5.73 -28.26
C GLY A 420 -2.74 -5.96 -29.71
N ALA A 421 -2.22 -4.92 -30.39
CA ALA A 421 -1.70 -5.00 -31.75
C ALA A 421 -0.37 -4.25 -31.94
N ARG A 422 0.35 -4.01 -30.84
CA ARG A 422 1.60 -3.21 -30.82
C ARG A 422 2.83 -3.99 -31.17
N VAL A 423 2.87 -5.29 -30.92
CA VAL A 423 4.01 -6.15 -31.26
C VAL A 423 4.04 -6.40 -32.76
N VAL A 424 5.08 -5.93 -33.43
CA VAL A 424 5.24 -6.10 -34.88
C VAL A 424 6.02 -7.37 -35.18
N ALA A 425 7.18 -7.55 -34.57
CA ALA A 425 8.01 -8.75 -34.74
C ALA A 425 8.65 -9.15 -33.41
N VAL A 426 8.85 -10.45 -33.23
CA VAL A 426 9.63 -11.01 -32.11
C VAL A 426 10.65 -11.98 -32.72
N ARG A 427 11.91 -11.91 -32.23
CA ARG A 427 13.00 -12.80 -32.67
C ARG A 427 13.61 -13.48 -31.44
N HIS A 428 13.94 -14.73 -31.58
CA HIS A 428 14.75 -15.48 -30.62
C HIS A 428 16.02 -15.98 -31.32
N LYS A 429 17.19 -15.68 -30.78
CA LYS A 429 18.50 -16.02 -31.39
C LYS A 429 18.60 -15.57 -32.86
N GLY A 430 18.05 -14.40 -33.19
CA GLY A 430 18.06 -13.82 -34.54
C GLY A 430 17.01 -14.38 -35.52
N ALA A 431 16.32 -15.47 -35.20
CA ALA A 431 15.25 -16.04 -36.00
C ALA A 431 13.87 -15.54 -35.55
N PRO A 432 12.88 -15.42 -36.46
CA PRO A 432 11.51 -15.14 -36.05
C PRO A 432 11.02 -16.13 -35.01
N LEU A 433 10.28 -15.61 -33.99
CA LEU A 433 9.70 -16.44 -32.94
C LEU A 433 8.70 -17.44 -33.58
N ASP A 434 8.93 -18.73 -33.38
CA ASP A 434 8.01 -19.76 -33.81
C ASP A 434 6.78 -19.76 -32.89
N PRO A 435 5.57 -19.51 -33.42
CA PRO A 435 4.37 -19.39 -32.61
C PRO A 435 3.98 -20.68 -31.87
N ASP A 436 4.37 -21.85 -32.38
CA ASP A 436 3.97 -23.14 -31.85
C ASP A 436 5.08 -23.82 -31.03
N HIS A 437 6.29 -23.33 -31.09
CA HIS A 437 7.42 -23.81 -30.27
C HIS A 437 7.22 -23.43 -28.80
N VAL A 438 7.58 -24.33 -27.89
CA VAL A 438 7.53 -24.12 -26.46
C VAL A 438 8.89 -23.57 -25.98
N TYR A 439 8.86 -22.40 -25.37
CA TYR A 439 10.02 -21.74 -24.78
C TYR A 439 9.94 -21.78 -23.27
N THR A 440 11.10 -21.93 -22.62
CA THR A 440 11.20 -21.72 -21.17
C THR A 440 11.33 -20.23 -20.87
N LEU A 441 10.48 -19.73 -19.98
CA LEU A 441 10.45 -18.32 -19.56
C LEU A 441 10.81 -18.19 -18.09
N ALA A 442 11.86 -17.43 -17.78
CA ALA A 442 12.12 -16.91 -16.45
C ALA A 442 11.29 -15.64 -16.24
N THR A 443 10.47 -15.62 -15.20
CA THR A 443 9.71 -14.43 -14.81
C THR A 443 9.63 -14.35 -13.28
N ASN A 444 9.01 -13.30 -12.74
CA ASN A 444 8.82 -13.24 -11.30
C ASN A 444 7.49 -13.90 -10.90
N ASP A 445 7.42 -14.34 -9.66
CA ASP A 445 6.27 -15.06 -9.10
C ASP A 445 5.00 -14.20 -9.06
N PHE A 446 5.10 -12.86 -8.98
CA PHE A 446 3.98 -11.95 -9.10
C PHE A 446 3.37 -11.99 -10.51
N LEU A 447 4.19 -11.86 -11.56
CA LEU A 447 3.71 -11.96 -12.94
C LEU A 447 3.15 -13.36 -13.27
N ALA A 448 3.81 -14.41 -12.76
CA ALA A 448 3.38 -15.80 -12.98
C ALA A 448 1.98 -16.09 -12.44
N ARG A 449 1.50 -15.30 -11.47
CA ARG A 449 0.11 -15.36 -10.95
C ARG A 449 -0.87 -14.44 -11.69
N GLY A 450 -0.45 -13.79 -12.77
CA GLY A 450 -1.28 -12.85 -13.54
C GLY A 450 -1.12 -11.38 -13.12
N GLY A 451 -0.19 -11.07 -12.21
CA GLY A 451 0.10 -9.71 -11.78
C GLY A 451 0.37 -8.77 -12.96
N ASP A 452 0.06 -7.48 -12.81
CA ASP A 452 0.15 -6.48 -13.89
C ASP A 452 -0.61 -6.86 -15.17
N GLY A 453 -1.61 -7.76 -15.08
CA GLY A 453 -2.42 -8.22 -16.21
C GLY A 453 -1.76 -9.28 -17.09
N TYR A 454 -0.68 -9.92 -16.63
CA TYR A 454 -0.05 -11.05 -17.33
C TYR A 454 -0.84 -12.37 -17.15
N GLU A 455 -2.14 -12.33 -17.39
CA GLU A 455 -3.06 -13.45 -17.19
C GLU A 455 -2.66 -14.69 -18.00
N VAL A 456 -1.97 -14.50 -19.14
CA VAL A 456 -1.45 -15.59 -19.97
C VAL A 456 -0.46 -16.49 -19.23
N PHE A 457 0.13 -16.03 -18.13
CA PHE A 457 1.03 -16.81 -17.26
C PHE A 457 0.28 -17.58 -16.18
N ALA A 458 -0.92 -17.12 -15.81
CA ALA A 458 -1.69 -17.73 -14.73
C ALA A 458 -2.10 -19.18 -15.08
N GLY A 459 -1.94 -20.09 -14.11
CA GLY A 459 -2.27 -21.49 -14.29
C GLY A 459 -1.29 -22.30 -15.17
N LYS A 460 -0.17 -21.71 -15.61
CA LYS A 460 0.88 -22.43 -16.33
C LYS A 460 1.64 -23.38 -15.39
N THR A 461 2.12 -24.47 -15.94
CA THR A 461 3.01 -25.39 -15.23
C THR A 461 4.33 -24.69 -14.93
N LEU A 462 4.67 -24.58 -13.65
CA LEU A 462 5.94 -24.03 -13.20
C LEU A 462 6.98 -25.16 -13.11
N LEU A 463 8.08 -25.03 -13.85
CA LEU A 463 9.24 -25.90 -13.76
C LEU A 463 10.07 -25.58 -12.50
N ILE A 464 10.07 -24.29 -12.09
CA ILE A 464 10.59 -23.83 -10.80
C ILE A 464 9.48 -23.05 -10.12
N GLU A 465 8.92 -23.59 -9.06
CA GLU A 465 7.86 -22.95 -8.29
C GLU A 465 8.43 -21.85 -7.37
N ALA A 466 7.59 -20.89 -6.97
CA ALA A 466 7.97 -19.79 -6.09
C ALA A 466 8.56 -20.27 -4.74
N ARG A 467 8.10 -21.40 -4.19
CA ARG A 467 8.65 -21.97 -2.95
C ARG A 467 10.11 -22.38 -3.08
N ALA A 468 10.54 -22.82 -4.28
CA ALA A 468 11.92 -23.22 -4.59
C ALA A 468 12.71 -22.10 -5.28
N GLY A 469 12.04 -21.02 -5.73
CA GLY A 469 12.65 -19.90 -6.42
C GLY A 469 13.54 -19.07 -5.52
N THR A 470 14.65 -18.59 -6.08
CA THR A 470 15.55 -17.63 -5.44
C THR A 470 15.02 -16.20 -5.63
N LEU A 471 15.24 -15.34 -4.65
CA LEU A 471 14.90 -13.91 -4.76
C LEU A 471 15.60 -13.28 -5.97
N MET A 472 14.87 -12.52 -6.78
CA MET A 472 15.42 -11.79 -7.92
C MET A 472 16.60 -10.90 -7.51
N ALA A 473 16.47 -10.19 -6.39
CA ALA A 473 17.53 -9.34 -5.86
C ALA A 473 18.81 -10.14 -5.57
N THR A 474 18.69 -11.34 -4.97
CA THR A 474 19.84 -12.22 -4.73
C THR A 474 20.51 -12.65 -6.03
N GLN A 475 19.73 -13.03 -7.06
CA GLN A 475 20.30 -13.42 -8.35
C GLN A 475 21.05 -12.27 -9.03
N VAL A 476 20.55 -11.03 -8.93
CA VAL A 476 21.25 -9.85 -9.46
C VAL A 476 22.52 -9.55 -8.66
N ILE A 477 22.48 -9.67 -7.33
CA ILE A 477 23.65 -9.52 -6.47
C ILE A 477 24.72 -10.58 -6.84
N ASP A 478 24.34 -11.84 -6.95
CA ASP A 478 25.24 -12.94 -7.31
C ASP A 478 25.83 -12.75 -8.73
N TYR A 479 25.01 -12.30 -9.68
CA TYR A 479 25.42 -11.99 -11.04
C TYR A 479 26.50 -10.91 -11.08
N ILE A 480 26.34 -9.82 -10.30
CA ILE A 480 27.30 -8.73 -10.20
C ILE A 480 28.55 -9.20 -9.46
N THR A 481 28.41 -9.87 -8.30
CA THR A 481 29.51 -10.32 -7.47
C THR A 481 30.43 -11.29 -8.23
N ALA A 482 29.85 -12.20 -9.01
CA ALA A 482 30.62 -13.17 -9.81
C ALA A 482 31.43 -12.54 -10.94
N ARG A 483 31.09 -11.29 -11.35
CA ARG A 483 31.75 -10.57 -12.45
C ARG A 483 32.61 -9.41 -11.99
N GLU A 484 32.44 -8.97 -10.73
CA GLU A 484 33.09 -7.82 -10.11
C GLU A 484 32.83 -6.49 -10.86
N ALA A 485 32.87 -6.50 -12.19
CA ALA A 485 32.53 -5.36 -13.06
C ALA A 485 31.53 -5.80 -14.13
N ILE A 486 30.45 -5.04 -14.26
CA ILE A 486 29.40 -5.25 -15.27
C ILE A 486 29.33 -4.05 -16.22
N ALA A 487 28.84 -4.25 -17.45
CA ALA A 487 28.62 -3.19 -18.41
C ALA A 487 27.35 -3.45 -19.25
N PRO A 488 26.17 -3.59 -18.61
CA PRO A 488 24.93 -3.79 -19.34
C PRO A 488 24.60 -2.55 -20.16
N ARG A 489 24.03 -2.74 -21.34
CA ARG A 489 23.74 -1.67 -22.31
C ARG A 489 22.29 -1.81 -22.80
N VAL A 490 21.77 -0.73 -23.38
CA VAL A 490 20.61 -0.79 -24.27
C VAL A 490 21.10 -1.42 -25.59
N GLU A 491 20.56 -2.57 -25.95
CA GLU A 491 21.04 -3.42 -27.05
C GLU A 491 20.04 -3.48 -28.24
N GLY A 492 18.89 -2.81 -28.09
CA GLY A 492 17.81 -2.86 -29.07
C GLY A 492 16.94 -4.11 -28.90
N ARG A 493 16.88 -4.66 -27.69
CA ARG A 493 15.97 -5.77 -27.37
C ARG A 493 14.51 -5.36 -27.51
N LEU A 494 14.20 -4.09 -27.24
CA LEU A 494 12.87 -3.49 -27.40
C LEU A 494 13.01 -2.26 -28.33
N ARG A 495 12.69 -2.46 -29.62
CA ARG A 495 12.80 -1.41 -30.63
C ARG A 495 11.46 -0.78 -30.94
N VAL A 496 11.38 0.53 -30.75
CA VAL A 496 10.22 1.33 -31.22
C VAL A 496 10.32 1.51 -32.71
N LEU A 497 9.23 1.24 -33.43
CA LEU A 497 9.10 1.60 -34.84
C LEU A 497 8.54 3.02 -34.95
N GLU A 498 9.27 3.88 -35.64
CA GLU A 498 8.89 5.27 -35.93
C GLU A 498 7.79 5.40 -37.00
#